data_d96e50112fbf02b500e14d1ed43bb99d
#
_entry.id   d96e50112fbf02b500e14d1ed43bb99d
#
_cell.length_a   1.000
_cell.length_b   1.000
_cell.length_c   1.000
_cell.angle_alpha   90.00
_cell.angle_beta   90.00
_cell.angle_gamma   90.00
#
_symmetry.space_group_name_H-M   'P 1'
#
loop_
_entity.id
_entity.type
_entity.pdbx_description
1 polymer ?
#
loop_
_entity_poly.entity_id
_entity_poly.type
_entity_poly.pdbx_seq_one_letter_code
_entity_poly.pdbx_strand_id
1 'polypeptide(L)'
;VQGEVLPYLMKVHHSVPMLSADKSTNIEDVKKFIGDHFVVASYKLDGSTVVCKYNNGQFIQGLSRGSGTDGEDITHTVKMIKNLPMTIPYKGYLEIRGEALIPWKYYNEMNKDGTLGHPRNVASGGLRQLDANEAAKRNIYFYAFTLVNWRDIGVKTKFESLRFLYNNGFDVVPHVQIPTYGTLEKSLAYLNREAYENPTDGWCFEYDDLEYGESLGSTGHHDRRLFALKPEVEEHTTTFRGVEYNTCRTGVVSLTATFDPVEIGNTTITRATLHNVDYFNSLELGEGDEIVVAKMNEIIPGVLQNNTCSNTYKLIDVCPSCGKPLIIKNTGTANVLYCQNENCPSRNCL
;
A
#
# COMPACT_ATOMS: atom_id res chain seq x y z
N VAL A 1 10.65 21.35 10.64
CA VAL A 1 10.75 20.56 11.87
C VAL A 1 11.87 19.56 11.67
N GLN A 2 12.85 19.54 12.53
CA GLN A 2 13.93 18.55 12.50
C GLN A 2 13.33 17.23 13.00
N GLY A 3 13.43 16.15 12.22
CA GLY A 3 12.87 14.84 12.59
C GLY A 3 13.64 14.19 13.71
N GLU A 4 12.94 13.43 14.53
CA GLU A 4 13.50 12.66 15.63
C GLU A 4 14.14 11.36 15.11
N VAL A 5 15.26 10.96 15.69
CA VAL A 5 15.92 9.67 15.45
C VAL A 5 15.82 8.81 16.70
N LEU A 6 15.23 7.64 16.55
CA LEU A 6 15.03 6.68 17.65
C LEU A 6 16.03 5.53 17.58
N PRO A 7 16.42 4.94 18.73
CA PRO A 7 17.26 3.74 18.74
C PRO A 7 16.51 2.46 18.35
N TYR A 8 15.20 2.39 18.63
CA TYR A 8 14.30 1.26 18.29
C TYR A 8 12.83 1.67 18.38
N LEU A 9 11.93 0.85 17.83
CA LEU A 9 10.49 1.04 17.94
C LEU A 9 9.93 0.26 19.13
N MET A 10 9.16 0.93 19.99
CA MET A 10 8.50 0.28 21.12
C MET A 10 7.24 -0.43 20.68
N LYS A 11 6.98 -1.61 21.24
CA LYS A 11 5.69 -2.32 21.06
C LYS A 11 4.62 -1.74 21.99
N VAL A 12 3.42 -1.60 21.46
CA VAL A 12 2.25 -1.07 22.17
C VAL A 12 1.04 -1.94 21.87
N HIS A 13 0.29 -2.31 22.92
CA HIS A 13 -0.97 -3.05 22.77
C HIS A 13 -2.09 -2.13 22.28
N HIS A 14 -2.86 -2.56 21.29
CA HIS A 14 -4.01 -1.80 20.78
C HIS A 14 -5.17 -1.83 21.77
N SER A 15 -5.86 -0.70 21.95
CA SER A 15 -7.07 -0.58 22.76
C SER A 15 -8.23 -1.46 22.26
N VAL A 16 -8.31 -1.60 20.93
CA VAL A 16 -9.26 -2.46 20.23
C VAL A 16 -8.51 -3.26 19.17
N PRO A 17 -8.66 -4.59 19.11
CA PRO A 17 -7.99 -5.41 18.10
C PRO A 17 -8.33 -4.96 16.67
N MET A 18 -7.34 -5.07 15.78
CA MET A 18 -7.46 -4.69 14.37
C MET A 18 -7.59 -5.97 13.52
N LEU A 19 -8.82 -6.43 13.37
CA LEU A 19 -9.13 -7.60 12.56
C LEU A 19 -9.20 -7.24 11.06
N SER A 20 -9.07 -8.26 10.22
CA SER A 20 -9.22 -8.12 8.78
C SER A 20 -10.70 -8.17 8.38
N ALA A 21 -11.05 -7.59 7.22
CA ALA A 21 -12.33 -7.83 6.58
C ALA A 21 -12.35 -9.24 5.95
N ASP A 22 -13.50 -9.90 5.92
CA ASP A 22 -13.73 -11.00 5.02
C ASP A 22 -13.70 -10.51 3.57
N LYS A 23 -13.38 -11.37 2.62
CA LYS A 23 -13.13 -10.94 1.23
C LYS A 23 -13.66 -11.92 0.21
N SER A 24 -14.08 -11.37 -0.95
CA SER A 24 -14.41 -12.14 -2.14
C SER A 24 -13.96 -11.40 -3.40
N THR A 25 -13.85 -12.13 -4.50
CA THR A 25 -13.72 -11.57 -5.86
C THR A 25 -15.07 -11.45 -6.55
N ASN A 26 -16.13 -12.01 -5.96
CA ASN A 26 -17.46 -12.08 -6.55
C ASN A 26 -18.41 -11.03 -5.95
N ILE A 27 -18.97 -10.18 -6.81
CA ILE A 27 -19.94 -9.14 -6.41
C ILE A 27 -21.21 -9.71 -5.78
N GLU A 28 -21.61 -10.94 -6.12
CA GLU A 28 -22.78 -11.58 -5.53
C GLU A 28 -22.61 -11.85 -4.04
N ASP A 29 -21.39 -12.08 -3.56
CA ASP A 29 -21.12 -12.22 -2.13
C ASP A 29 -21.25 -10.88 -1.41
N VAL A 30 -20.92 -9.78 -2.06
CA VAL A 30 -21.17 -8.43 -1.53
C VAL A 30 -22.68 -8.18 -1.43
N LYS A 31 -23.46 -8.56 -2.43
CA LYS A 31 -24.93 -8.45 -2.37
C LYS A 31 -25.53 -9.23 -1.21
N LYS A 32 -25.02 -10.43 -0.96
CA LYS A 32 -25.42 -11.24 0.21
C LYS A 32 -25.05 -10.57 1.53
N PHE A 33 -23.83 -9.97 1.61
CA PHE A 33 -23.40 -9.23 2.78
C PHE A 33 -24.31 -8.04 3.06
N ILE A 34 -24.63 -7.26 2.04
CA ILE A 34 -25.51 -6.08 2.17
C ILE A 34 -26.91 -6.49 2.66
N GLY A 35 -27.52 -7.49 2.00
CA GLY A 35 -28.90 -7.88 2.30
C GLY A 35 -29.83 -6.67 2.28
N ASP A 36 -30.60 -6.48 3.33
CA ASP A 36 -31.51 -5.36 3.53
C ASP A 36 -30.92 -4.22 4.36
N HIS A 37 -29.63 -4.25 4.63
CA HIS A 37 -28.96 -3.25 5.45
C HIS A 37 -28.40 -2.09 4.65
N PHE A 38 -28.40 -0.92 5.27
CA PHE A 38 -27.70 0.24 4.76
C PHE A 38 -26.19 0.06 4.96
N VAL A 39 -25.40 0.25 3.90
CA VAL A 39 -23.97 0.02 3.89
C VAL A 39 -23.25 1.25 3.35
N VAL A 40 -22.06 1.53 3.85
CA VAL A 40 -21.12 2.49 3.28
C VAL A 40 -20.04 1.72 2.55
N ALA A 41 -19.86 2.01 1.26
CA ALA A 41 -18.75 1.52 0.46
C ALA A 41 -17.67 2.59 0.36
N SER A 42 -16.42 2.17 0.41
CA SER A 42 -15.26 3.04 0.25
C SER A 42 -14.18 2.34 -0.57
N TYR A 43 -13.20 3.10 -1.07
CA TYR A 43 -12.00 2.47 -1.59
C TYR A 43 -11.32 1.63 -0.51
N LYS A 44 -10.85 0.46 -0.90
CA LYS A 44 -9.88 -0.28 -0.12
C LYS A 44 -8.50 0.24 -0.47
N LEU A 45 -8.05 1.22 0.31
CA LEU A 45 -6.76 1.85 0.12
C LEU A 45 -5.62 0.85 0.33
N ASP A 46 -4.56 1.01 -0.44
CA ASP A 46 -3.42 0.11 -0.45
C ASP A 46 -2.15 0.79 0.08
N GLY A 47 -2.00 0.73 1.38
CA GLY A 47 -0.91 1.34 2.12
C GLY A 47 -0.59 0.59 3.41
N SER A 48 -0.40 1.33 4.48
CA SER A 48 -0.16 0.82 5.84
C SER A 48 -1.17 1.42 6.80
N THR A 49 -1.90 0.58 7.49
CA THR A 49 -2.86 1.05 8.49
C THR A 49 -2.15 1.67 9.69
N VAL A 50 -2.57 2.86 10.06
CA VAL A 50 -2.06 3.63 11.20
C VAL A 50 -3.20 3.97 12.15
N VAL A 51 -2.95 3.83 13.44
CA VAL A 51 -3.81 4.34 14.51
C VAL A 51 -3.27 5.69 14.96
N CYS A 52 -4.11 6.71 14.95
CA CYS A 52 -3.77 8.04 15.45
C CYS A 52 -4.61 8.38 16.66
N LYS A 53 -3.96 8.83 17.73
CA LYS A 53 -4.63 9.24 18.98
C LYS A 53 -4.45 10.73 19.23
N TYR A 54 -5.52 11.36 19.67
CA TYR A 54 -5.59 12.77 20.02
C TYR A 54 -6.17 12.95 21.41
N ASN A 55 -5.71 13.96 22.10
CA ASN A 55 -6.31 14.39 23.35
C ASN A 55 -6.23 15.90 23.48
N ASN A 56 -7.29 16.52 23.98
CA ASN A 56 -7.38 17.98 24.07
C ASN A 56 -7.04 18.72 22.76
N GLY A 57 -7.45 18.14 21.63
CA GLY A 57 -7.21 18.69 20.30
C GLY A 57 -5.78 18.56 19.79
N GLN A 58 -4.90 17.80 20.46
CA GLN A 58 -3.50 17.62 20.09
C GLN A 58 -3.25 16.14 19.69
N PHE A 59 -2.48 15.95 18.63
CA PHE A 59 -1.94 14.62 18.29
C PHE A 59 -0.98 14.15 19.39
N ILE A 60 -1.20 12.95 19.92
CA ILE A 60 -0.39 12.41 21.02
C ILE A 60 0.37 11.15 20.69
N GLN A 61 -0.18 10.26 19.82
CA GLN A 61 0.45 8.99 19.51
C GLN A 61 0.01 8.44 18.15
N GLY A 62 0.96 7.84 17.43
CA GLY A 62 0.73 7.07 16.21
C GLY A 62 1.26 5.65 16.36
N LEU A 63 0.45 4.64 16.01
CA LEU A 63 0.80 3.22 16.09
C LEU A 63 0.66 2.55 14.74
N SER A 64 1.56 1.63 14.41
CA SER A 64 1.39 0.71 13.29
C SER A 64 0.36 -0.37 13.64
N ARG A 65 -0.21 -1.04 12.62
CA ARG A 65 -1.11 -2.17 12.83
C ARG A 65 -0.44 -3.33 13.55
N GLY A 66 0.81 -3.66 13.18
CA GLY A 66 1.53 -4.81 13.68
C GLY A 66 0.77 -6.11 13.47
N SER A 67 0.67 -6.93 14.52
CA SER A 67 -0.10 -8.18 14.52
C SER A 67 -1.63 -7.99 14.53
N GLY A 68 -2.10 -6.76 14.77
CA GLY A 68 -3.51 -6.43 15.02
C GLY A 68 -3.85 -6.37 16.50
N THR A 69 -3.13 -7.03 17.38
CA THR A 69 -3.20 -6.91 18.84
C THR A 69 -2.10 -6.00 19.38
N ASP A 70 -0.90 -6.12 18.83
CA ASP A 70 0.27 -5.32 19.19
C ASP A 70 0.81 -4.61 17.96
N GLY A 71 0.96 -3.29 18.06
CA GLY A 71 1.62 -2.44 17.08
C GLY A 71 2.96 -1.91 17.57
N GLU A 72 3.61 -1.13 16.74
CA GLU A 72 4.82 -0.39 17.10
C GLU A 72 4.49 1.09 17.23
N ASP A 73 5.06 1.75 18.22
CA ASP A 73 4.97 3.21 18.35
C ASP A 73 5.81 3.86 17.25
N ILE A 74 5.12 4.50 16.32
CA ILE A 74 5.68 5.21 15.16
C ILE A 74 5.32 6.69 15.19
N THR A 75 5.08 7.24 16.37
CA THR A 75 4.66 8.64 16.57
C THR A 75 5.59 9.61 15.85
N HIS A 76 6.88 9.41 15.91
CA HIS A 76 7.90 10.28 15.29
C HIS A 76 7.77 10.36 13.77
N THR A 77 7.49 9.24 13.09
CA THR A 77 7.32 9.20 11.63
C THR A 77 5.92 9.63 11.20
N VAL A 78 4.89 9.32 12.00
CA VAL A 78 3.51 9.75 11.74
C VAL A 78 3.39 11.27 11.73
N LYS A 79 4.17 11.99 12.55
CA LYS A 79 4.28 13.46 12.50
C LYS A 79 4.77 14.00 11.16
N MET A 80 5.42 13.17 10.33
CA MET A 80 5.94 13.54 9.02
C MET A 80 4.93 13.32 7.88
N ILE A 81 3.78 12.74 8.17
CA ILE A 81 2.68 12.58 7.21
C ILE A 81 2.19 13.95 6.75
N LYS A 82 2.07 14.13 5.43
CA LYS A 82 1.87 15.45 4.81
C LYS A 82 0.55 16.12 5.16
N ASN A 83 -0.52 15.35 5.28
CA ASN A 83 -1.88 15.84 5.46
C ASN A 83 -2.50 15.51 6.83
N LEU A 84 -1.73 14.96 7.77
CA LEU A 84 -2.24 14.65 9.09
C LEU A 84 -2.25 15.92 9.97
N PRO A 85 -3.41 16.36 10.49
CA PRO A 85 -3.45 17.51 11.39
C PRO A 85 -2.83 17.18 12.74
N MET A 86 -1.91 18.03 13.22
CA MET A 86 -1.35 17.91 14.57
C MET A 86 -2.27 18.51 15.63
N THR A 87 -3.18 19.39 15.22
CA THR A 87 -4.18 20.05 16.07
C THR A 87 -5.54 19.95 15.40
N ILE A 88 -6.57 19.61 16.19
CA ILE A 88 -7.96 19.48 15.73
C ILE A 88 -8.93 20.27 16.62
N PRO A 89 -10.12 20.62 16.11
CA PRO A 89 -11.14 21.33 16.90
C PRO A 89 -11.68 20.54 18.09
N TYR A 90 -11.89 19.22 17.93
CA TYR A 90 -12.44 18.38 18.99
C TYR A 90 -11.47 18.26 20.18
N LYS A 91 -11.97 18.51 21.40
CA LYS A 91 -11.16 18.59 22.62
C LYS A 91 -11.19 17.33 23.48
N GLY A 92 -12.06 16.38 23.18
CA GLY A 92 -12.08 15.09 23.87
C GLY A 92 -10.96 14.15 23.39
N TYR A 93 -10.93 12.96 23.96
CA TYR A 93 -10.09 11.88 23.47
C TYR A 93 -10.64 11.37 22.12
N LEU A 94 -9.76 11.20 21.15
CA LEU A 94 -10.08 10.71 19.82
C LEU A 94 -9.09 9.63 19.41
N GLU A 95 -9.61 8.46 19.02
CA GLU A 95 -8.82 7.39 18.42
C GLU A 95 -9.38 7.06 17.05
N ILE A 96 -8.52 7.16 16.04
CA ILE A 96 -8.90 6.95 14.64
C ILE A 96 -7.97 5.94 13.98
N ARG A 97 -8.48 5.25 12.97
CA ARG A 97 -7.69 4.43 12.04
C ARG A 97 -7.79 5.02 10.66
N GLY A 98 -6.70 4.93 9.94
CA GLY A 98 -6.66 5.33 8.55
C GLY A 98 -5.54 4.59 7.82
N GLU A 99 -5.50 4.79 6.52
CA GLU A 99 -4.45 4.23 5.68
C GLU A 99 -3.44 5.31 5.33
N ALA A 100 -2.19 5.03 5.64
CA ALA A 100 -1.05 5.83 5.23
C ALA A 100 -0.48 5.24 3.95
N LEU A 101 -0.42 6.06 2.91
CA LEU A 101 -0.05 5.64 1.56
C LEU A 101 0.73 6.72 0.83
N ILE A 102 1.31 6.35 -0.30
CA ILE A 102 2.01 7.29 -1.18
C ILE A 102 1.16 7.42 -2.45
N PRO A 103 0.60 8.62 -2.76
CA PRO A 103 -0.12 8.85 -4.00
C PRO A 103 0.71 8.49 -5.23
N TRP A 104 0.07 7.97 -6.29
CA TRP A 104 0.74 7.53 -7.52
C TRP A 104 1.69 8.58 -8.10
N LYS A 105 1.31 9.85 -8.06
CA LYS A 105 2.15 10.95 -8.52
C LYS A 105 3.52 10.93 -7.85
N TYR A 106 3.56 10.89 -6.53
CA TYR A 106 4.82 10.93 -5.77
C TYR A 106 5.57 9.61 -5.84
N TYR A 107 4.85 8.48 -5.85
CA TYR A 107 5.49 7.18 -6.06
C TYR A 107 6.22 7.13 -7.41
N ASN A 108 5.58 7.56 -8.49
CA ASN A 108 6.17 7.58 -9.83
C ASN A 108 7.36 8.53 -9.92
N GLU A 109 7.30 9.68 -9.24
CA GLU A 109 8.43 10.61 -9.16
C GLU A 109 9.64 10.00 -8.45
N MET A 110 9.42 9.24 -7.36
CA MET A 110 10.48 8.55 -6.64
C MET A 110 11.00 7.32 -7.38
N ASN A 111 10.16 6.64 -8.15
CA ASN A 111 10.46 5.39 -8.83
C ASN A 111 10.88 5.56 -10.30
N LYS A 112 11.49 6.69 -10.65
CA LYS A 112 11.97 6.93 -12.03
C LYS A 112 12.98 5.89 -12.50
N ASP A 113 13.75 5.32 -11.58
CA ASP A 113 14.73 4.28 -11.85
C ASP A 113 14.12 2.86 -11.88
N GLY A 114 12.83 2.72 -11.55
CA GLY A 114 12.13 1.43 -11.53
C GLY A 114 12.60 0.48 -10.42
N THR A 115 13.27 0.97 -9.38
CA THR A 115 13.89 0.16 -8.32
C THR A 115 13.05 -0.01 -7.08
N LEU A 116 12.03 0.83 -6.88
CA LEU A 116 11.15 0.73 -5.72
C LEU A 116 10.21 -0.48 -5.87
N GLY A 117 10.03 -1.19 -4.78
CA GLY A 117 9.02 -2.23 -4.66
C GLY A 117 7.60 -1.65 -4.62
N HIS A 118 6.65 -2.51 -4.29
CA HIS A 118 5.24 -2.11 -4.24
C HIS A 118 5.01 -0.87 -3.36
N PRO A 119 4.14 0.10 -3.77
CA PRO A 119 3.90 1.34 -3.01
C PRO A 119 3.55 1.13 -1.53
N ARG A 120 2.77 0.09 -1.21
CA ARG A 120 2.46 -0.31 0.17
C ARG A 120 3.73 -0.57 0.99
N ASN A 121 4.68 -1.31 0.43
CA ASN A 121 5.91 -1.66 1.12
C ASN A 121 6.81 -0.44 1.33
N VAL A 122 6.83 0.46 0.35
CA VAL A 122 7.57 1.74 0.45
C VAL A 122 6.97 2.63 1.54
N ALA A 123 5.64 2.73 1.62
CA ALA A 123 4.95 3.48 2.66
C ALA A 123 5.19 2.87 4.06
N SER A 124 4.95 1.56 4.20
CA SER A 124 5.16 0.83 5.47
C SER A 124 6.62 0.91 5.93
N GLY A 125 7.58 0.72 5.02
CA GLY A 125 9.00 0.87 5.31
C GLY A 125 9.37 2.30 5.74
N GLY A 126 8.73 3.31 5.17
CA GLY A 126 8.91 4.72 5.56
C GLY A 126 8.43 4.99 6.99
N LEU A 127 7.25 4.48 7.33
CA LEU A 127 6.68 4.66 8.67
C LEU A 127 7.48 3.95 9.78
N ARG A 128 8.19 2.89 9.45
CA ARG A 128 9.01 2.13 10.40
C ARG A 128 10.48 2.59 10.45
N GLN A 129 10.85 3.67 9.77
CA GLN A 129 12.18 4.26 9.88
C GLN A 129 12.43 4.75 11.30
N LEU A 130 13.66 4.54 11.78
CA LEU A 130 14.08 5.09 13.08
C LEU A 130 14.34 6.59 12.99
N ASP A 131 14.76 7.07 11.83
CA ASP A 131 14.91 8.49 11.51
C ASP A 131 13.66 9.04 10.80
N ALA A 132 12.96 9.94 11.48
CA ALA A 132 11.77 10.59 10.95
C ALA A 132 12.05 11.41 9.67
N ASN A 133 13.26 11.91 9.47
CA ASN A 133 13.62 12.65 8.25
C ASN A 133 13.57 11.73 7.01
N GLU A 134 13.89 10.45 7.15
CA GLU A 134 13.76 9.48 6.05
C GLU A 134 12.29 9.21 5.69
N ALA A 135 11.40 9.18 6.69
CA ALA A 135 9.95 9.10 6.45
C ALA A 135 9.42 10.34 5.72
N ALA A 136 9.89 11.52 6.09
CA ALA A 136 9.46 12.80 5.48
C ALA A 136 9.73 12.86 3.97
N LYS A 137 10.77 12.18 3.47
CA LYS A 137 11.14 12.12 2.04
C LYS A 137 10.19 11.26 1.21
N ARG A 138 9.35 10.42 1.84
CA ARG A 138 8.49 9.44 1.17
C ARG A 138 7.16 9.99 0.69
N ASN A 139 6.82 11.25 1.03
CA ASN A 139 5.53 11.87 0.66
C ASN A 139 4.32 11.00 1.05
N ILE A 140 4.27 10.58 2.30
CA ILE A 140 3.19 9.77 2.84
C ILE A 140 2.00 10.66 3.18
N TYR A 141 0.80 10.21 2.80
CA TYR A 141 -0.50 10.83 3.06
C TYR A 141 -1.37 9.88 3.85
N PHE A 142 -2.29 10.42 4.65
CA PHE A 142 -3.18 9.66 5.51
C PHE A 142 -4.64 9.91 5.14
N TYR A 143 -5.42 8.85 5.09
CA TYR A 143 -6.86 8.92 4.87
C TYR A 143 -7.57 8.14 5.96
N ALA A 144 -8.34 8.85 6.79
CA ALA A 144 -9.10 8.26 7.89
C ALA A 144 -10.25 7.41 7.36
N PHE A 145 -10.48 6.25 7.96
CA PHE A 145 -11.60 5.39 7.60
C PHE A 145 -12.37 4.85 8.81
N THR A 146 -11.83 4.89 10.03
CA THR A 146 -12.54 4.42 11.22
C THR A 146 -12.38 5.38 12.39
N LEU A 147 -13.49 5.78 12.99
CA LEU A 147 -13.56 6.40 14.30
C LEU A 147 -13.72 5.29 15.34
N VAL A 148 -12.68 5.03 16.13
CA VAL A 148 -12.64 3.86 17.03
C VAL A 148 -13.56 4.09 18.23
N ASN A 149 -13.45 5.24 18.89
CA ASN A 149 -14.24 5.57 20.08
C ASN A 149 -15.53 6.36 19.75
N TRP A 150 -16.26 5.91 18.72
CA TRP A 150 -17.46 6.55 18.21
C TRP A 150 -18.57 6.73 19.26
N ARG A 151 -18.67 5.80 20.25
CA ARG A 151 -19.64 5.90 21.34
C ARG A 151 -19.41 7.13 22.23
N ASP A 152 -18.14 7.42 22.53
CA ASP A 152 -17.77 8.56 23.38
C ASP A 152 -18.13 9.89 22.69
N ILE A 153 -18.14 9.91 21.37
CA ILE A 153 -18.46 11.07 20.55
C ILE A 153 -19.97 11.21 20.32
N GLY A 154 -20.69 10.09 20.39
CA GLY A 154 -22.14 10.05 20.25
C GLY A 154 -22.64 9.95 18.80
N VAL A 155 -21.76 9.60 17.83
CA VAL A 155 -22.18 9.25 16.48
C VAL A 155 -22.73 7.82 16.46
N LYS A 156 -23.63 7.52 15.53
CA LYS A 156 -24.31 6.21 15.46
C LYS A 156 -24.11 5.50 14.14
N THR A 157 -23.72 6.22 13.10
CA THR A 157 -23.56 5.64 11.78
C THR A 157 -22.14 5.82 11.26
N LYS A 158 -21.74 4.93 10.36
CA LYS A 158 -20.46 5.01 9.65
C LYS A 158 -20.34 6.33 8.91
N PHE A 159 -21.39 6.72 8.21
CA PHE A 159 -21.41 7.97 7.46
C PHE A 159 -21.23 9.20 8.38
N GLU A 160 -21.92 9.24 9.52
CA GLU A 160 -21.74 10.30 10.51
C GLU A 160 -20.32 10.32 11.07
N SER A 161 -19.71 9.15 11.30
CA SER A 161 -18.34 9.05 11.80
C SER A 161 -17.33 9.65 10.81
N LEU A 162 -17.46 9.34 9.53
CA LEU A 162 -16.60 9.90 8.49
C LEU A 162 -16.80 11.41 8.35
N ARG A 163 -18.04 11.90 8.42
CA ARG A 163 -18.34 13.33 8.42
C ARG A 163 -17.76 14.05 9.64
N PHE A 164 -17.84 13.44 10.83
CA PHE A 164 -17.19 13.97 12.02
C PHE A 164 -15.69 14.12 11.84
N LEU A 165 -15.02 13.11 11.30
CA LEU A 165 -13.59 13.16 11.04
C LEU A 165 -13.24 14.24 10.00
N TYR A 166 -14.00 14.34 8.92
CA TYR A 166 -13.82 15.40 7.92
C TYR A 166 -13.96 16.80 8.55
N ASN A 167 -14.99 17.03 9.38
CA ASN A 167 -15.21 18.30 10.06
C ASN A 167 -14.11 18.64 11.07
N ASN A 168 -13.33 17.65 11.50
CA ASN A 168 -12.16 17.84 12.37
C ASN A 168 -10.83 17.99 11.59
N GLY A 169 -10.88 18.12 10.27
CA GLY A 169 -9.73 18.42 9.43
C GLY A 169 -8.97 17.21 8.92
N PHE A 170 -9.52 16.00 9.03
CA PHE A 170 -8.94 14.81 8.43
C PHE A 170 -9.39 14.66 6.97
N ASP A 171 -8.46 14.27 6.10
CA ASP A 171 -8.86 13.65 4.85
C ASP A 171 -9.45 12.27 5.14
N VAL A 172 -10.66 12.03 4.65
CA VAL A 172 -11.34 10.73 4.82
C VAL A 172 -11.32 9.96 3.52
N VAL A 173 -11.34 8.62 3.62
CA VAL A 173 -11.44 7.76 2.45
C VAL A 173 -12.69 8.13 1.63
N PRO A 174 -12.58 8.31 0.31
CA PRO A 174 -13.76 8.52 -0.53
C PRO A 174 -14.73 7.35 -0.40
N HIS A 175 -16.00 7.68 -0.22
CA HIS A 175 -17.04 6.71 0.10
C HIS A 175 -18.39 7.09 -0.49
N VAL A 176 -19.25 6.08 -0.63
CA VAL A 176 -20.64 6.22 -1.08
C VAL A 176 -21.58 5.43 -0.18
N GLN A 177 -22.80 5.91 -0.04
CA GLN A 177 -23.85 5.20 0.68
C GLN A 177 -24.59 4.25 -0.26
N ILE A 178 -24.83 3.03 0.23
CA ILE A 178 -25.57 1.99 -0.49
C ILE A 178 -26.81 1.63 0.35
N PRO A 179 -27.97 2.21 0.03
CA PRO A 179 -29.21 1.95 0.80
C PRO A 179 -29.70 0.51 0.68
N THR A 180 -29.50 -0.13 -0.46
CA THR A 180 -29.89 -1.50 -0.74
C THR A 180 -28.91 -2.15 -1.71
N TYR A 181 -28.84 -3.48 -1.71
CA TYR A 181 -28.01 -4.22 -2.67
C TYR A 181 -28.34 -3.91 -4.14
N GLY A 182 -29.60 -3.53 -4.45
CA GLY A 182 -30.02 -3.18 -5.81
C GLY A 182 -29.36 -1.89 -6.35
N THR A 183 -28.79 -1.05 -5.51
CA THR A 183 -28.07 0.17 -5.91
C THR A 183 -26.55 -0.01 -5.96
N LEU A 184 -26.04 -1.19 -5.62
CA LEU A 184 -24.61 -1.47 -5.47
C LEU A 184 -23.79 -1.06 -6.70
N GLU A 185 -24.11 -1.58 -7.86
CA GLU A 185 -23.31 -1.34 -9.08
C GLU A 185 -23.30 0.14 -9.48
N LYS A 186 -24.47 0.79 -9.39
CA LYS A 186 -24.60 2.23 -9.65
C LYS A 186 -23.77 3.06 -8.65
N SER A 187 -23.79 2.68 -7.38
CA SER A 187 -23.01 3.39 -6.34
C SER A 187 -21.52 3.17 -6.51
N LEU A 188 -21.07 1.96 -6.84
CA LEU A 188 -19.66 1.67 -7.11
C LEU A 188 -19.11 2.42 -8.32
N ALA A 189 -19.92 2.80 -9.29
CA ALA A 189 -19.48 3.61 -10.41
C ALA A 189 -18.89 4.98 -9.99
N TYR A 190 -19.28 5.50 -8.82
CA TYR A 190 -18.67 6.71 -8.25
C TYR A 190 -17.29 6.47 -7.62
N LEU A 191 -16.94 5.22 -7.34
CA LEU A 191 -15.64 4.82 -6.80
C LEU A 191 -14.80 4.13 -7.89
N ASN A 192 -14.45 4.89 -8.94
CA ASN A 192 -13.65 4.39 -10.05
C ASN A 192 -12.17 4.30 -9.63
N ARG A 193 -11.68 3.08 -9.41
CA ARG A 193 -10.31 2.81 -8.97
C ARG A 193 -9.25 3.19 -10.01
N GLU A 194 -9.55 3.02 -11.30
CA GLU A 194 -8.60 3.32 -12.38
C GLU A 194 -8.30 4.82 -12.52
N ALA A 195 -9.28 5.65 -12.18
CA ALA A 195 -9.15 7.12 -12.22
C ALA A 195 -8.70 7.71 -10.88
N TYR A 196 -8.57 6.90 -9.83
CA TYR A 196 -8.24 7.40 -8.50
C TYR A 196 -6.72 7.62 -8.34
N GLU A 197 -6.36 8.74 -7.76
CA GLU A 197 -4.96 9.19 -7.62
C GLU A 197 -4.12 8.38 -6.60
N ASN A 198 -4.76 7.57 -5.77
CA ASN A 198 -4.10 6.79 -4.73
C ASN A 198 -4.17 5.28 -5.01
N PRO A 199 -3.19 4.51 -4.51
CA PRO A 199 -3.22 3.05 -4.61
C PRO A 199 -4.43 2.44 -3.91
N THR A 200 -5.14 1.54 -4.60
CA THR A 200 -6.27 0.77 -4.05
C THR A 200 -6.18 -0.68 -4.50
N ASP A 201 -6.67 -1.62 -3.68
CA ASP A 201 -6.73 -3.05 -4.04
C ASP A 201 -8.16 -3.60 -4.05
N GLY A 202 -9.17 -2.73 -4.08
CA GLY A 202 -10.57 -3.10 -4.12
C GLY A 202 -11.48 -2.07 -3.45
N TRP A 203 -12.58 -2.56 -2.91
CA TRP A 203 -13.54 -1.79 -2.15
C TRP A 203 -13.81 -2.45 -0.80
N CYS A 204 -14.09 -1.64 0.20
CA CYS A 204 -14.58 -2.07 1.51
C CYS A 204 -16.04 -1.69 1.68
N PHE A 205 -16.79 -2.57 2.29
CA PHE A 205 -18.20 -2.39 2.66
C PHE A 205 -18.32 -2.53 4.17
N GLU A 206 -19.00 -1.57 4.80
CA GLU A 206 -19.25 -1.59 6.24
C GLU A 206 -20.70 -1.24 6.51
N TYR A 207 -21.35 -1.94 7.42
CA TYR A 207 -22.70 -1.58 7.84
C TYR A 207 -22.72 -0.17 8.38
N ASP A 208 -23.71 0.64 7.93
CA ASP A 208 -23.80 2.04 8.35
C ASP A 208 -24.18 2.17 9.83
N ASP A 209 -25.06 1.31 10.33
CA ASP A 209 -25.37 1.21 11.74
C ASP A 209 -24.19 0.57 12.50
N LEU A 210 -23.46 1.41 13.26
CA LEU A 210 -22.27 0.99 13.98
C LEU A 210 -22.59 0.01 15.12
N GLU A 211 -23.71 0.15 15.78
CA GLU A 211 -24.11 -0.75 16.87
C GLU A 211 -24.52 -2.11 16.34
N TYR A 212 -25.28 -2.14 15.25
CA TYR A 212 -25.57 -3.39 14.54
C TYR A 212 -24.30 -4.08 14.09
N GLY A 213 -23.40 -3.35 13.44
CA GLY A 213 -22.12 -3.92 12.97
C GLY A 213 -21.31 -4.55 14.10
N GLU A 214 -21.17 -3.89 15.23
CA GLU A 214 -20.46 -4.45 16.39
C GLU A 214 -21.17 -5.64 17.00
N SER A 215 -22.53 -5.68 16.98
CA SER A 215 -23.31 -6.79 17.51
C SER A 215 -23.06 -8.11 16.80
N LEU A 216 -22.59 -8.09 15.56
CA LEU A 216 -22.24 -9.28 14.77
C LEU A 216 -20.97 -9.98 15.26
N GLY A 217 -20.15 -9.25 16.04
CA GLY A 217 -18.89 -9.77 16.57
C GLY A 217 -17.86 -10.06 15.49
N SER A 218 -16.96 -10.98 15.81
CA SER A 218 -15.86 -11.36 14.94
C SER A 218 -15.68 -12.87 14.91
N THR A 219 -15.05 -13.36 13.86
CA THR A 219 -14.37 -14.66 13.86
C THR A 219 -12.98 -14.49 14.48
N GLY A 220 -12.20 -15.56 14.63
CA GLY A 220 -10.81 -15.43 15.10
C GLY A 220 -9.93 -14.50 14.25
N HIS A 221 -10.32 -14.22 13.00
CA HIS A 221 -9.53 -13.46 12.05
C HIS A 221 -10.25 -12.28 11.38
N HIS A 222 -11.59 -12.31 11.31
CA HIS A 222 -12.37 -11.33 10.55
C HIS A 222 -13.41 -10.62 11.41
N ASP A 223 -13.53 -9.31 11.21
CA ASP A 223 -14.61 -8.51 11.74
C ASP A 223 -15.84 -8.66 10.84
N ARG A 224 -16.97 -9.13 11.39
CA ARG A 224 -18.18 -9.43 10.61
C ARG A 224 -18.93 -8.19 10.12
N ARG A 225 -18.60 -7.02 10.63
CA ARG A 225 -19.18 -5.74 10.15
C ARG A 225 -18.60 -5.28 8.82
N LEU A 226 -17.47 -5.85 8.40
CA LEU A 226 -16.67 -5.46 7.24
C LEU A 226 -16.63 -6.57 6.19
N PHE A 227 -16.72 -6.17 4.94
CA PHE A 227 -16.52 -7.05 3.81
C PHE A 227 -15.69 -6.35 2.72
N ALA A 228 -14.79 -7.07 2.07
CA ALA A 228 -13.95 -6.53 1.00
C ALA A 228 -14.23 -7.22 -0.33
N LEU A 229 -14.44 -6.42 -1.37
CA LEU A 229 -14.44 -6.88 -2.75
C LEU A 229 -13.08 -6.55 -3.36
N LYS A 230 -12.34 -7.59 -3.76
CA LYS A 230 -11.08 -7.46 -4.48
C LYS A 230 -11.29 -7.94 -5.91
N PRO A 231 -10.92 -7.14 -6.93
CA PRO A 231 -10.91 -7.63 -8.30
C PRO A 231 -10.03 -8.87 -8.39
N GLU A 232 -10.41 -9.79 -9.24
CA GLU A 232 -9.58 -10.93 -9.57
C GLU A 232 -8.31 -10.44 -10.25
N VAL A 233 -7.14 -10.83 -9.72
CA VAL A 233 -5.86 -10.56 -10.38
C VAL A 233 -5.67 -11.67 -11.40
N GLU A 234 -5.63 -11.29 -12.68
CA GLU A 234 -5.38 -12.23 -13.77
C GLU A 234 -3.90 -12.64 -13.72
N GLU A 235 -3.64 -13.85 -13.25
CA GLU A 235 -2.31 -14.45 -13.15
C GLU A 235 -2.08 -15.41 -14.30
N HIS A 236 -0.90 -15.34 -14.90
CA HIS A 236 -0.49 -16.24 -15.99
C HIS A 236 0.87 -16.85 -15.69
N THR A 237 1.01 -18.12 -16.02
CA THR A 237 2.31 -18.78 -16.02
C THR A 237 3.01 -18.56 -17.36
N THR A 238 4.31 -18.37 -17.30
CA THR A 238 5.18 -18.25 -18.49
C THR A 238 6.58 -18.72 -18.18
N THR A 239 7.44 -18.75 -19.19
CA THR A 239 8.83 -19.18 -19.07
C THR A 239 9.76 -17.98 -18.99
N PHE A 240 10.54 -17.90 -17.91
CA PHE A 240 11.56 -16.87 -17.72
C PHE A 240 12.71 -17.07 -18.73
N ARG A 241 13.13 -16.00 -19.40
CA ARG A 241 14.19 -16.04 -20.42
C ARG A 241 15.45 -15.30 -20.02
N GLY A 242 15.37 -14.28 -19.19
CA GLY A 242 16.53 -13.52 -18.77
C GLY A 242 16.17 -12.18 -18.17
N VAL A 243 17.17 -11.32 -18.02
CA VAL A 243 17.03 -9.96 -17.49
C VAL A 243 17.59 -8.97 -18.50
N GLU A 244 16.82 -7.94 -18.79
CA GLU A 244 17.30 -6.74 -19.47
C GLU A 244 17.78 -5.72 -18.44
N TYR A 245 18.87 -5.05 -18.76
CA TYR A 245 19.52 -4.07 -17.88
C TYR A 245 19.58 -2.72 -18.57
N ASN A 246 19.22 -1.68 -17.83
CA ASN A 246 19.34 -0.31 -18.30
C ASN A 246 19.96 0.58 -17.23
N THR A 247 21.05 1.28 -17.56
CA THR A 247 21.71 2.21 -16.65
C THR A 247 20.96 3.55 -16.69
N CYS A 248 20.41 3.96 -15.55
CA CYS A 248 19.71 5.23 -15.39
C CYS A 248 20.67 6.40 -15.18
N ARG A 249 20.18 7.62 -15.32
CA ARG A 249 20.98 8.85 -15.08
C ARG A 249 21.54 8.94 -13.65
N THR A 250 20.87 8.33 -12.68
CA THR A 250 21.32 8.26 -11.28
C THR A 250 22.50 7.32 -11.07
N GLY A 251 22.84 6.49 -12.07
CA GLY A 251 23.82 5.41 -11.99
C GLY A 251 23.22 4.06 -11.57
N VAL A 252 21.96 4.03 -11.18
CA VAL A 252 21.24 2.79 -10.89
C VAL A 252 21.05 1.99 -12.19
N VAL A 253 21.21 0.66 -12.10
CA VAL A 253 20.92 -0.25 -13.20
C VAL A 253 19.60 -0.94 -12.91
N SER A 254 18.57 -0.64 -13.71
CA SER A 254 17.25 -1.25 -13.60
C SER A 254 17.28 -2.70 -14.09
N LEU A 255 16.46 -3.53 -13.44
CA LEU A 255 16.33 -4.96 -13.73
C LEU A 255 14.92 -5.23 -14.27
N THR A 256 14.84 -5.78 -15.48
CA THR A 256 13.56 -6.13 -16.11
C THR A 256 13.61 -7.59 -16.55
N ALA A 257 12.74 -8.42 -15.98
CA ALA A 257 12.59 -9.80 -16.41
C ALA A 257 12.02 -9.86 -17.83
N THR A 258 12.57 -10.74 -18.66
CA THR A 258 12.04 -11.11 -19.96
C THR A 258 11.52 -12.54 -19.93
N PHE A 259 10.41 -12.78 -20.58
CA PHE A 259 9.74 -14.08 -20.59
C PHE A 259 8.94 -14.28 -21.89
N ASP A 260 8.48 -15.50 -22.11
CA ASP A 260 7.64 -15.82 -23.25
C ASP A 260 6.33 -15.00 -23.19
N PRO A 261 5.82 -14.53 -24.35
CA PRO A 261 4.65 -13.67 -24.38
C PRO A 261 3.43 -14.26 -23.67
N VAL A 262 2.75 -13.45 -22.86
CA VAL A 262 1.46 -13.78 -22.25
C VAL A 262 0.45 -12.67 -22.51
N GLU A 263 -0.81 -13.06 -22.71
CA GLU A 263 -1.92 -12.12 -22.83
C GLU A 263 -2.52 -11.89 -21.45
N ILE A 264 -2.50 -10.62 -20.98
CA ILE A 264 -3.15 -10.22 -19.72
C ILE A 264 -4.11 -9.07 -20.02
N GLY A 265 -5.42 -9.35 -19.88
CA GLY A 265 -6.45 -8.47 -20.41
C GLY A 265 -6.30 -8.39 -21.93
N ASN A 266 -6.27 -7.20 -22.49
CA ASN A 266 -6.12 -6.97 -23.94
C ASN A 266 -4.68 -6.56 -24.32
N THR A 267 -3.68 -6.97 -23.55
CA THR A 267 -2.29 -6.55 -23.75
C THR A 267 -1.36 -7.76 -23.71
N THR A 268 -0.51 -7.91 -24.73
CA THR A 268 0.60 -8.88 -24.73
C THR A 268 1.74 -8.34 -23.88
N ILE A 269 2.18 -9.10 -22.90
CA ILE A 269 3.25 -8.75 -21.97
C ILE A 269 4.42 -9.73 -22.18
N THR A 270 5.63 -9.19 -22.34
CA THR A 270 6.88 -9.94 -22.49
C THR A 270 7.93 -9.55 -21.45
N ARG A 271 7.63 -8.52 -20.63
CA ARG A 271 8.57 -7.92 -19.70
C ARG A 271 7.86 -7.53 -18.41
N ALA A 272 8.55 -7.67 -17.29
CA ALA A 272 8.09 -7.23 -15.99
C ALA A 272 9.25 -6.72 -15.14
N THR A 273 9.00 -5.70 -14.33
CA THR A 273 10.02 -5.17 -13.42
C THR A 273 10.42 -6.20 -12.36
N LEU A 274 11.71 -6.27 -12.05
CA LEU A 274 12.25 -7.01 -10.91
C LEU A 274 12.59 -6.08 -9.74
N HIS A 275 12.22 -4.81 -9.83
CA HIS A 275 12.39 -3.78 -8.83
C HIS A 275 13.84 -3.54 -8.42
N ASN A 276 14.46 -4.46 -7.68
CA ASN A 276 15.80 -4.32 -7.11
C ASN A 276 16.46 -5.70 -6.92
N VAL A 277 17.71 -5.69 -6.44
CA VAL A 277 18.50 -6.91 -6.22
C VAL A 277 17.88 -7.82 -5.17
N ASP A 278 17.29 -7.25 -4.10
CA ASP A 278 16.68 -8.05 -3.04
C ASP A 278 15.47 -8.83 -3.57
N TYR A 279 14.64 -8.20 -4.39
CA TYR A 279 13.49 -8.85 -5.03
C TYR A 279 13.94 -9.93 -6.03
N PHE A 280 14.93 -9.61 -6.87
CA PHE A 280 15.53 -10.60 -7.78
C PHE A 280 16.01 -11.83 -7.01
N ASN A 281 16.77 -11.64 -5.94
CA ASN A 281 17.30 -12.75 -5.13
C ASN A 281 16.17 -13.57 -4.48
N SER A 282 15.08 -12.94 -4.07
CA SER A 282 13.94 -13.64 -3.46
C SER A 282 13.21 -14.58 -4.43
N LEU A 283 13.34 -14.36 -5.75
CA LEU A 283 12.68 -15.16 -6.76
C LEU A 283 13.51 -16.38 -7.21
N GLU A 284 14.78 -16.47 -6.85
CA GLU A 284 15.66 -17.61 -7.20
C GLU A 284 15.58 -18.03 -8.68
N LEU A 285 15.66 -17.04 -9.59
CA LEU A 285 15.39 -17.23 -11.01
C LEU A 285 16.48 -18.05 -11.74
N GLY A 286 16.07 -18.77 -12.78
CA GLY A 286 16.93 -19.43 -13.76
C GLY A 286 16.28 -19.42 -15.13
N GLU A 287 17.07 -19.35 -16.20
CA GLU A 287 16.55 -19.44 -17.56
C GLU A 287 15.79 -20.75 -17.77
N GLY A 288 14.58 -20.65 -18.29
CA GLY A 288 13.67 -21.78 -18.46
C GLY A 288 12.75 -22.05 -17.28
N ASP A 289 12.88 -21.32 -16.16
CA ASP A 289 11.99 -21.46 -15.01
C ASP A 289 10.57 -21.05 -15.37
N GLU A 290 9.60 -21.77 -14.80
CA GLU A 290 8.18 -21.40 -14.86
C GLU A 290 7.91 -20.34 -13.81
N ILE A 291 7.49 -19.16 -14.26
CA ILE A 291 7.16 -18.01 -13.41
C ILE A 291 5.69 -17.63 -13.54
N VAL A 292 5.15 -17.02 -12.51
CA VAL A 292 3.80 -16.43 -12.49
C VAL A 292 3.92 -14.92 -12.64
N VAL A 293 3.25 -14.38 -13.65
CA VAL A 293 3.22 -12.95 -13.94
C VAL A 293 1.80 -12.42 -13.87
N ALA A 294 1.64 -11.16 -13.46
CA ALA A 294 0.37 -10.46 -13.41
C ALA A 294 0.59 -8.96 -13.58
N LYS A 295 -0.49 -8.23 -13.90
CA LYS A 295 -0.48 -6.77 -13.76
C LYS A 295 -0.78 -6.40 -12.31
N MET A 296 0.23 -5.88 -11.61
CA MET A 296 0.05 -5.33 -10.27
C MET A 296 -0.73 -4.03 -10.35
N ASN A 297 -1.79 -3.90 -9.56
CA ASN A 297 -2.72 -2.76 -9.59
C ASN A 297 -3.23 -2.43 -11.01
N GLU A 298 -3.45 -3.47 -11.83
CA GLU A 298 -3.99 -3.38 -13.21
C GLU A 298 -3.10 -2.61 -14.21
N ILE A 299 -1.95 -2.10 -13.80
CA ILE A 299 -1.12 -1.19 -14.61
C ILE A 299 0.28 -1.74 -14.85
N ILE A 300 1.00 -2.17 -13.81
CA ILE A 300 2.42 -2.51 -13.89
C ILE A 300 2.61 -4.03 -13.93
N PRO A 301 3.19 -4.59 -15.02
CA PRO A 301 3.54 -6.01 -15.04
C PRO A 301 4.59 -6.34 -13.96
N GLY A 302 4.36 -7.40 -13.22
CA GLY A 302 5.28 -7.90 -12.20
C GLY A 302 5.40 -9.42 -12.24
N VAL A 303 6.57 -9.93 -11.85
CA VAL A 303 6.78 -11.35 -11.57
C VAL A 303 6.36 -11.58 -10.13
N LEU A 304 5.31 -12.38 -9.89
CA LEU A 304 4.79 -12.63 -8.55
C LEU A 304 5.52 -13.77 -7.84
N GLN A 305 5.89 -14.80 -8.61
CA GLN A 305 6.37 -16.06 -8.08
C GLN A 305 7.20 -16.80 -9.11
N ASN A 306 8.14 -17.60 -8.66
CA ASN A 306 8.86 -18.59 -9.45
C ASN A 306 8.49 -19.99 -8.95
N ASN A 307 7.87 -20.80 -9.80
CA ASN A 307 7.44 -22.15 -9.46
C ASN A 307 8.59 -23.16 -9.47
N THR A 308 9.66 -22.89 -10.20
CA THR A 308 10.79 -23.79 -10.39
C THR A 308 11.92 -23.52 -9.38
N CYS A 309 12.26 -22.26 -9.13
CA CYS A 309 13.32 -21.82 -8.20
C CYS A 309 14.68 -22.48 -8.48
N SER A 310 15.11 -22.51 -9.74
CA SER A 310 16.39 -23.16 -10.11
C SER A 310 17.63 -22.39 -9.61
N ASN A 311 17.49 -21.10 -9.36
CA ASN A 311 18.53 -20.21 -8.84
C ASN A 311 19.85 -20.25 -9.67
N THR A 312 19.73 -20.38 -10.97
CA THR A 312 20.88 -20.51 -11.88
C THR A 312 21.24 -19.23 -12.62
N TYR A 313 20.32 -18.24 -12.65
CA TYR A 313 20.57 -16.96 -13.32
C TYR A 313 21.43 -16.05 -12.45
N LYS A 314 22.45 -15.45 -13.04
CA LYS A 314 23.33 -14.49 -12.36
C LYS A 314 23.20 -13.12 -12.99
N LEU A 315 23.10 -12.10 -12.13
CA LEU A 315 23.13 -10.71 -12.57
C LEU A 315 24.49 -10.36 -13.18
N ILE A 316 24.50 -9.40 -14.11
CA ILE A 316 25.74 -8.88 -14.70
C ILE A 316 26.56 -8.15 -13.62
N ASP A 317 27.89 -8.16 -13.82
CA ASP A 317 28.86 -7.51 -12.94
C ASP A 317 29.50 -6.26 -13.58
N VAL A 318 29.16 -5.96 -14.85
CA VAL A 318 29.64 -4.79 -15.58
C VAL A 318 28.50 -3.94 -16.10
N CYS A 319 28.72 -2.63 -16.12
CA CYS A 319 27.72 -1.68 -16.60
C CYS A 319 27.42 -1.89 -18.10
N PRO A 320 26.15 -2.06 -18.50
CA PRO A 320 25.78 -2.28 -19.90
C PRO A 320 26.07 -1.08 -20.80
N SER A 321 26.22 0.11 -20.22
CA SER A 321 26.48 1.35 -20.96
C SER A 321 27.97 1.68 -21.10
N CYS A 322 28.79 1.50 -20.07
CA CYS A 322 30.19 1.93 -20.09
C CYS A 322 31.21 0.80 -19.82
N GLY A 323 30.76 -0.44 -19.57
CA GLY A 323 31.62 -1.61 -19.34
C GLY A 323 32.42 -1.59 -18.03
N LYS A 324 32.24 -0.60 -17.16
CA LYS A 324 32.93 -0.54 -15.87
C LYS A 324 32.24 -1.47 -14.86
N PRO A 325 32.99 -2.01 -13.87
CA PRO A 325 32.41 -2.86 -12.84
C PRO A 325 31.21 -2.20 -12.12
N LEU A 326 30.19 -3.00 -11.84
CA LEU A 326 29.04 -2.61 -11.03
C LEU A 326 29.29 -2.96 -9.57
N ILE A 327 28.63 -2.23 -8.69
CA ILE A 327 28.55 -2.56 -7.25
C ILE A 327 27.09 -2.72 -6.83
N ILE A 328 26.87 -3.38 -5.71
CA ILE A 328 25.59 -3.38 -5.02
C ILE A 328 25.61 -2.20 -4.04
N LYS A 329 24.69 -1.27 -4.21
CA LYS A 329 24.55 -0.06 -3.37
C LYS A 329 23.24 -0.13 -2.61
N ASN A 330 23.28 0.13 -1.31
CA ASN A 330 22.07 0.32 -0.51
C ASN A 330 21.60 1.77 -0.63
N THR A 331 20.34 1.96 -1.01
CA THR A 331 19.73 3.29 -1.19
C THR A 331 18.92 3.75 0.03
N GLY A 332 18.94 2.98 1.13
CA GLY A 332 18.07 3.18 2.29
C GLY A 332 16.67 2.52 2.12
N THR A 333 16.31 2.15 0.90
CA THR A 333 15.04 1.45 0.58
C THR A 333 15.26 0.06 0.04
N ALA A 334 16.36 -0.18 -0.68
CA ALA A 334 16.67 -1.45 -1.32
C ALA A 334 18.15 -1.52 -1.74
N ASN A 335 18.63 -2.73 -2.01
CA ASN A 335 19.90 -2.97 -2.67
C ASN A 335 19.72 -2.93 -4.20
N VAL A 336 20.51 -2.13 -4.88
CA VAL A 336 20.46 -1.93 -6.32
C VAL A 336 21.83 -2.18 -6.95
N LEU A 337 21.86 -2.60 -8.22
CA LEU A 337 23.07 -2.55 -9.03
C LEU A 337 23.37 -1.10 -9.38
N TYR A 338 24.63 -0.70 -9.23
CA TYR A 338 25.03 0.70 -9.38
C TYR A 338 26.32 0.86 -10.15
N CYS A 339 26.31 1.75 -11.16
CA CYS A 339 27.49 2.18 -11.89
C CYS A 339 28.08 3.41 -11.21
N GLN A 340 29.30 3.27 -10.68
CA GLN A 340 30.04 4.36 -10.02
C GLN A 340 30.69 5.36 -10.99
N ASN A 341 30.77 5.02 -12.29
CA ASN A 341 31.44 5.86 -13.27
C ASN A 341 30.64 7.14 -13.55
N GLU A 342 31.09 8.26 -13.04
CA GLU A 342 30.48 9.60 -13.24
C GLU A 342 30.47 9.99 -14.72
N ASN A 343 31.41 9.48 -15.53
CA ASN A 343 31.49 9.70 -16.97
C ASN A 343 30.76 8.61 -17.79
N CYS A 344 29.87 7.83 -17.17
CA CYS A 344 29.07 6.88 -17.88
C CYS A 344 28.15 7.57 -18.90
N PRO A 345 28.11 7.11 -20.18
CA PRO A 345 27.25 7.75 -21.19
C PRO A 345 25.78 7.86 -20.76
N SER A 346 25.24 6.84 -20.11
CA SER A 346 23.83 6.87 -19.63
C SER A 346 23.58 7.88 -18.51
N ARG A 347 24.62 8.31 -17.77
CA ARG A 347 24.47 9.32 -16.72
C ARG A 347 24.54 10.75 -17.28
N ASN A 348 25.18 10.93 -18.42
CA ASN A 348 25.44 12.23 -19.04
C ASN A 348 24.57 12.49 -20.29
N CYS A 349 23.54 11.65 -20.55
CA CYS A 349 22.56 11.95 -21.60
C CYS A 349 21.72 13.17 -21.21
N LEU A 350 21.77 14.21 -22.03
CA LEU A 350 20.93 15.42 -21.96
C LEU A 350 19.46 15.10 -22.26
#